data_7c55aa93c3ea8b10a93606e6253c6b3d
#
_entry.id   7c55aa93c3ea8b10a93606e6253c6b3d
#
_cell.length_a   1.000
_cell.length_b   1.000
_cell.length_c   1.000
_cell.angle_alpha   90.00
_cell.angle_beta   90.00
_cell.angle_gamma   90.00
#
_symmetry.space_group_name_H-M   'P 1'
#
loop_
_entity.id
_entity.type
_entity.pdbx_description
1 polymer ?
#
loop_
_entity_poly.entity_id
_entity_poly.type
_entity_poly.pdbx_seq_one_letter_code
_entity_poly.pdbx_strand_id
1 'polypeptide(L)'
;MRIVKEYNERRNEILDVAGRLFSTKGYGKCTVNDILDNVGIAKGTFYYYFKSKEEVLDAIIERVTEMVVDRANKVASNPEFSQIMKIIHIFLSMRVENEVGQDLLEELHKPENALMHQKSLSSMVKGVTPILVGVVEDGNSRGIFHSDFPAQYMQIFITSAITLLDDGIFQVEPEEQQMMLRALIALLGKMLGISDESVWEVAKQYWG
;
A
#
# COMPACT_ATOMS: atom_id res chain seq x y z
N MET A 1 -32.31 -1.70 2.34
CA MET A 1 -31.16 -1.52 3.25
C MET A 1 -30.69 -2.84 3.87
N ARG A 2 -31.55 -3.75 4.36
CA ARG A 2 -31.18 -5.07 4.93
C ARG A 2 -30.46 -5.98 3.92
N ILE A 3 -30.99 -6.12 2.69
CA ILE A 3 -30.42 -6.99 1.63
C ILE A 3 -29.00 -6.56 1.23
N VAL A 4 -28.72 -5.26 1.12
CA VAL A 4 -27.38 -4.74 0.79
C VAL A 4 -26.39 -5.03 1.90
N LYS A 5 -26.83 -4.97 3.16
CA LYS A 5 -25.97 -5.30 4.31
C LYS A 5 -25.62 -6.78 4.33
N GLU A 6 -26.60 -7.66 4.11
CA GLU A 6 -26.38 -9.11 4.01
C GLU A 6 -25.46 -9.47 2.82
N TYR A 7 -25.58 -8.76 1.67
CA TYR A 7 -24.69 -8.91 0.52
C TYR A 7 -23.25 -8.57 0.87
N ASN A 8 -23.01 -7.39 1.46
CA ASN A 8 -21.67 -6.94 1.80
C ASN A 8 -21.02 -7.81 2.89
N GLU A 9 -21.79 -8.25 3.89
CA GLU A 9 -21.30 -9.14 4.94
C GLU A 9 -20.82 -10.47 4.35
N ARG A 10 -21.60 -11.09 3.47
CA ARG A 10 -21.22 -12.35 2.81
C ARG A 10 -20.04 -12.17 1.86
N ARG A 11 -20.02 -11.08 1.10
CA ARG A 11 -18.89 -10.76 0.23
C ARG A 11 -17.60 -10.64 1.02
N ASN A 12 -17.62 -9.92 2.14
CA ASN A 12 -16.47 -9.75 3.02
C ASN A 12 -16.02 -11.07 3.66
N GLU A 13 -16.94 -11.92 4.09
CA GLU A 13 -16.62 -13.25 4.61
C GLU A 13 -15.86 -14.10 3.58
N ILE A 14 -16.26 -14.06 2.31
CA ILE A 14 -15.54 -14.75 1.22
C ILE A 14 -14.13 -14.16 1.07
N LEU A 15 -13.98 -12.83 1.09
CA LEU A 15 -12.68 -12.16 0.97
C LEU A 15 -11.75 -12.49 2.15
N ASP A 16 -12.28 -12.53 3.38
CA ASP A 16 -11.49 -12.83 4.58
C ASP A 16 -10.98 -14.27 4.59
N VAL A 17 -11.83 -15.22 4.20
CA VAL A 17 -11.44 -16.63 4.09
C VAL A 17 -10.45 -16.82 2.94
N ALA A 18 -10.72 -16.22 1.79
CA ALA A 18 -9.84 -16.34 0.62
C ALA A 18 -8.46 -15.70 0.90
N GLY A 19 -8.42 -14.54 1.56
CA GLY A 19 -7.18 -13.87 1.93
C GLY A 19 -6.29 -14.76 2.79
N ARG A 20 -6.86 -15.38 3.84
CA ARG A 20 -6.14 -16.36 4.68
C ARG A 20 -5.63 -17.58 3.87
N LEU A 21 -6.47 -18.12 2.98
CA LEU A 21 -6.08 -19.26 2.16
C LEU A 21 -4.97 -18.89 1.15
N PHE A 22 -5.03 -17.71 0.55
CA PHE A 22 -4.01 -17.24 -0.38
C PHE A 22 -2.66 -17.06 0.32
N SER A 23 -2.67 -16.52 1.52
CA SER A 23 -1.43 -16.36 2.30
C SER A 23 -0.89 -17.70 2.79
N THR A 24 -1.70 -18.57 3.41
CA THR A 24 -1.21 -19.80 4.04
C THR A 24 -0.95 -20.96 3.08
N LYS A 25 -1.77 -21.10 2.03
CA LYS A 25 -1.66 -22.17 1.02
C LYS A 25 -0.89 -21.75 -0.23
N GLY A 26 -0.76 -20.44 -0.45
CA GLY A 26 -0.28 -19.84 -1.68
C GLY A 26 -1.41 -19.63 -2.70
N TYR A 27 -1.43 -18.45 -3.35
CA TYR A 27 -2.45 -18.11 -4.35
C TYR A 27 -2.53 -19.16 -5.46
N GLY A 28 -1.38 -19.63 -5.97
CA GLY A 28 -1.33 -20.60 -7.07
C GLY A 28 -1.96 -21.94 -6.71
N LYS A 29 -1.77 -22.43 -5.49
CA LYS A 29 -2.25 -23.73 -5.00
C LYS A 29 -3.68 -23.69 -4.46
N CYS A 30 -4.20 -22.51 -4.11
CA CYS A 30 -5.56 -22.36 -3.62
C CYS A 30 -6.56 -22.45 -4.77
N THR A 31 -7.59 -23.29 -4.61
CA THR A 31 -8.67 -23.45 -5.58
C THR A 31 -9.95 -22.75 -5.11
N VAL A 32 -10.89 -22.53 -6.03
CA VAL A 32 -12.24 -22.05 -5.65
C VAL A 32 -12.92 -23.03 -4.69
N ASN A 33 -12.73 -24.34 -4.87
CA ASN A 33 -13.33 -25.33 -3.95
C ASN A 33 -12.77 -25.18 -2.53
N ASP A 34 -11.48 -24.88 -2.36
CA ASP A 34 -10.94 -24.60 -1.02
C ASP A 34 -11.66 -23.43 -0.35
N ILE A 35 -11.97 -22.38 -1.12
CA ILE A 35 -12.72 -21.22 -0.60
C ILE A 35 -14.14 -21.63 -0.23
N LEU A 36 -14.84 -22.37 -1.11
CA LEU A 36 -16.20 -22.85 -0.87
C LEU A 36 -16.30 -23.67 0.41
N ASP A 37 -15.39 -24.62 0.59
CA ASP A 37 -15.37 -25.53 1.73
C ASP A 37 -15.11 -24.80 3.05
N ASN A 38 -14.20 -23.79 3.02
CA ASN A 38 -13.85 -23.01 4.21
C ASN A 38 -14.90 -21.95 4.58
N VAL A 39 -15.62 -21.38 3.60
CA VAL A 39 -16.74 -20.44 3.87
C VAL A 39 -18.02 -21.22 4.20
N GLY A 40 -18.17 -22.47 3.75
CA GLY A 40 -19.38 -23.26 3.88
C GLY A 40 -20.49 -22.82 2.93
N ILE A 41 -20.15 -22.46 1.68
CA ILE A 41 -21.12 -21.98 0.68
C ILE A 41 -21.16 -22.88 -0.56
N ALA A 42 -22.32 -22.89 -1.22
CA ALA A 42 -22.47 -23.57 -2.50
C ALA A 42 -21.75 -22.81 -3.64
N LYS A 43 -21.32 -23.55 -4.66
CA LYS A 43 -20.64 -23.02 -5.85
C LYS A 43 -21.44 -21.88 -6.53
N GLY A 44 -22.77 -22.01 -6.61
CA GLY A 44 -23.64 -20.96 -7.16
C GLY A 44 -23.60 -19.67 -6.34
N THR A 45 -23.49 -19.77 -5.01
CA THR A 45 -23.35 -18.62 -4.13
C THR A 45 -22.03 -17.87 -4.40
N PHE A 46 -20.93 -18.58 -4.55
CA PHE A 46 -19.66 -17.96 -4.88
C PHE A 46 -19.74 -17.18 -6.20
N TYR A 47 -20.25 -17.81 -7.27
CA TYR A 47 -20.34 -17.18 -8.59
C TYR A 47 -21.37 -16.04 -8.69
N TYR A 48 -22.20 -15.89 -7.68
CA TYR A 48 -23.04 -14.70 -7.52
C TYR A 48 -22.22 -13.47 -7.10
N TYR A 49 -21.14 -13.66 -6.31
CA TYR A 49 -20.29 -12.57 -5.82
C TYR A 49 -19.05 -12.34 -6.67
N PHE A 50 -18.43 -13.40 -7.18
CA PHE A 50 -17.15 -13.35 -7.89
C PHE A 50 -17.12 -14.31 -9.08
N LYS A 51 -16.65 -13.85 -10.22
CA LYS A 51 -16.58 -14.66 -11.45
C LYS A 51 -15.41 -15.62 -11.45
N SER A 52 -14.36 -15.33 -10.67
CA SER A 52 -13.10 -16.11 -10.64
C SER A 52 -12.35 -15.91 -9.33
N LYS A 53 -11.38 -16.77 -9.08
CA LYS A 53 -10.40 -16.63 -7.99
C LYS A 53 -9.58 -15.35 -8.15
N GLU A 54 -9.29 -14.93 -9.36
CA GLU A 54 -8.56 -13.71 -9.65
C GLU A 54 -9.37 -12.45 -9.26
N GLU A 55 -10.67 -12.43 -9.53
CA GLU A 55 -11.55 -11.33 -9.09
C GLU A 55 -11.61 -11.22 -7.56
N VAL A 56 -11.55 -12.36 -6.85
CA VAL A 56 -11.43 -12.36 -5.38
C VAL A 56 -10.10 -11.73 -4.94
N LEU A 57 -8.99 -12.10 -5.59
CA LEU A 57 -7.67 -11.51 -5.30
C LEU A 57 -7.69 -10.00 -5.55
N ASP A 58 -8.19 -9.56 -6.70
CA ASP A 58 -8.27 -8.14 -7.03
C ASP A 58 -9.11 -7.37 -6.01
N ALA A 59 -10.23 -7.93 -5.57
CA ALA A 59 -11.08 -7.33 -4.53
C ALA A 59 -10.42 -7.28 -3.14
N ILE A 60 -9.58 -8.25 -2.79
CA ILE A 60 -8.79 -8.21 -1.54
C ILE A 60 -7.77 -7.08 -1.61
N ILE A 61 -7.04 -6.98 -2.72
CA ILE A 61 -6.03 -5.93 -2.94
C ILE A 61 -6.68 -4.55 -2.93
N GLU A 62 -7.81 -4.40 -3.63
CA GLU A 62 -8.58 -3.15 -3.66
C GLU A 62 -8.97 -2.71 -2.24
N ARG A 63 -9.54 -3.62 -1.43
CA ARG A 63 -9.93 -3.33 -0.04
C ARG A 63 -8.77 -2.85 0.82
N VAL A 64 -7.60 -3.48 0.72
CA VAL A 64 -6.39 -3.04 1.45
C VAL A 64 -5.90 -1.69 0.93
N THR A 65 -5.89 -1.51 -0.39
CA THR A 65 -5.49 -0.23 -1.00
C THR A 65 -6.42 0.91 -0.58
N GLU A 66 -7.73 0.70 -0.57
CA GLU A 66 -8.72 1.68 -0.10
C GLU A 66 -8.45 2.13 1.34
N MET A 67 -8.15 1.19 2.26
CA MET A 67 -7.80 1.53 3.64
C MET A 67 -6.55 2.43 3.72
N VAL A 68 -5.54 2.15 2.91
CA VAL A 68 -4.32 2.97 2.84
C VAL A 68 -4.61 4.34 2.24
N VAL A 69 -5.36 4.40 1.15
CA VAL A 69 -5.81 5.65 0.50
C VAL A 69 -6.60 6.52 1.46
N ASP A 70 -7.51 5.95 2.22
CA ASP A 70 -8.29 6.67 3.24
C ASP A 70 -7.39 7.26 4.34
N ARG A 71 -6.40 6.50 4.81
CA ARG A 71 -5.40 7.01 5.78
C ARG A 71 -4.57 8.14 5.17
N ALA A 72 -4.07 7.94 3.96
CA ALA A 72 -3.28 8.95 3.25
C ALA A 72 -4.08 10.25 3.04
N ASN A 73 -5.35 10.17 2.67
CA ASN A 73 -6.24 11.33 2.53
C ASN A 73 -6.46 12.07 3.86
N LYS A 74 -6.63 11.34 4.97
CA LYS A 74 -6.73 11.93 6.31
C LYS A 74 -5.46 12.69 6.68
N VAL A 75 -4.28 12.12 6.38
CA VAL A 75 -2.99 12.79 6.58
C VAL A 75 -2.87 14.03 5.70
N ALA A 76 -3.18 13.92 4.40
CA ALA A 76 -3.10 15.05 3.46
C ALA A 76 -4.00 16.22 3.86
N SER A 77 -5.16 15.92 4.45
CA SER A 77 -6.15 16.91 4.89
C SER A 77 -5.87 17.48 6.29
N ASN A 78 -4.89 16.96 7.03
CA ASN A 78 -4.60 17.42 8.38
C ASN A 78 -3.94 18.82 8.38
N PRO A 79 -4.56 19.85 8.96
CA PRO A 79 -4.02 21.21 8.98
C PRO A 79 -2.81 21.38 9.91
N GLU A 80 -2.62 20.48 10.87
CA GLU A 80 -1.51 20.53 11.83
C GLU A 80 -0.17 20.08 11.20
N PHE A 81 -0.22 19.38 10.06
CA PHE A 81 0.97 18.87 9.38
C PHE A 81 1.50 19.87 8.35
N SER A 82 2.81 20.17 8.43
CA SER A 82 3.52 20.82 7.33
C SER A 82 3.50 19.95 6.07
N GLN A 83 3.76 20.53 4.90
CA GLN A 83 3.75 19.78 3.63
C GLN A 83 4.76 18.63 3.62
N ILE A 84 5.93 18.84 4.22
CA ILE A 84 6.94 17.76 4.37
C ILE A 84 6.43 16.67 5.30
N MET A 85 5.83 17.04 6.44
CA MET A 85 5.22 16.08 7.37
C MET A 85 4.14 15.25 6.68
N LYS A 86 3.28 15.88 5.87
CA LYS A 86 2.26 15.15 5.11
C LYS A 86 2.85 14.08 4.21
N ILE A 87 3.89 14.39 3.43
CA ILE A 87 4.55 13.42 2.55
C ILE A 87 5.11 12.25 3.37
N ILE A 88 5.82 12.53 4.46
CA ILE A 88 6.40 11.50 5.33
C ILE A 88 5.33 10.65 5.98
N HIS A 89 4.27 11.26 6.55
CA HIS A 89 3.18 10.52 7.19
C HIS A 89 2.34 9.71 6.19
N ILE A 90 2.14 10.20 4.96
CA ILE A 90 1.51 9.41 3.90
C ILE A 90 2.33 8.16 3.62
N PHE A 91 3.66 8.30 3.47
CA PHE A 91 4.54 7.16 3.28
C PHE A 91 4.46 6.16 4.45
N LEU A 92 4.53 6.64 5.70
CA LEU A 92 4.38 5.80 6.88
C LEU A 92 3.00 5.11 6.96
N SER A 93 1.94 5.78 6.47
CA SER A 93 0.58 5.23 6.48
C SER A 93 0.38 4.05 5.51
N MET A 94 1.32 3.83 4.60
CA MET A 94 1.30 2.68 3.69
C MET A 94 1.69 1.35 4.35
N ARG A 95 2.28 1.39 5.55
CA ARG A 95 2.59 0.19 6.32
C ARG A 95 1.29 -0.50 6.74
N VAL A 96 1.17 -1.76 6.37
CA VAL A 96 -0.03 -2.59 6.65
C VAL A 96 0.25 -3.71 7.67
N GLU A 97 1.42 -3.70 8.30
CA GLU A 97 1.89 -4.73 9.23
C GLU A 97 0.91 -4.97 10.39
N ASN A 98 0.32 -3.88 10.91
CA ASN A 98 -0.61 -3.96 12.04
C ASN A 98 -2.00 -4.51 11.66
N GLU A 99 -2.41 -4.37 10.40
CA GLU A 99 -3.72 -4.81 9.91
C GLU A 99 -3.70 -6.22 9.35
N VAL A 100 -2.56 -6.61 8.78
CA VAL A 100 -2.43 -7.89 8.07
C VAL A 100 -1.72 -8.93 8.94
N GLY A 101 -0.90 -8.49 9.90
CA GLY A 101 -0.05 -9.34 10.72
C GLY A 101 1.26 -9.69 10.01
N GLN A 102 2.33 -9.80 10.79
CA GLN A 102 3.67 -10.04 10.26
C GLN A 102 3.77 -11.39 9.54
N ASP A 103 3.14 -12.43 10.07
CA ASP A 103 3.11 -13.77 9.46
C ASP A 103 2.48 -13.74 8.05
N LEU A 104 1.45 -12.91 7.86
CA LEU A 104 0.78 -12.77 6.56
C LEU A 104 1.63 -12.01 5.54
N LEU A 105 2.42 -11.03 5.98
CA LEU A 105 3.38 -10.32 5.12
C LEU A 105 4.51 -11.23 4.69
N GLU A 106 5.07 -12.04 5.59
CA GLU A 106 6.08 -13.04 5.25
C GLU A 106 5.55 -14.04 4.22
N GLU A 107 4.29 -14.48 4.36
CA GLU A 107 3.66 -15.33 3.36
C GLU A 107 3.48 -14.62 2.01
N LEU A 108 3.15 -13.32 2.01
CA LEU A 108 3.02 -12.53 0.79
C LEU A 108 4.33 -12.47 -0.02
N HIS A 109 5.47 -12.44 0.66
CA HIS A 109 6.78 -12.38 0.04
C HIS A 109 7.27 -13.73 -0.54
N LYS A 110 6.54 -14.83 -0.31
CA LYS A 110 6.91 -16.14 -0.88
C LYS A 110 6.70 -16.18 -2.41
N PRO A 111 7.53 -16.93 -3.14
CA PRO A 111 7.42 -17.06 -4.60
C PRO A 111 6.03 -17.48 -5.10
N GLU A 112 5.31 -18.29 -4.32
CA GLU A 112 3.96 -18.73 -4.64
C GLU A 112 2.94 -17.60 -4.69
N ASN A 113 3.25 -16.46 -4.04
CA ASN A 113 2.40 -15.28 -3.95
C ASN A 113 2.91 -14.08 -4.78
N ALA A 114 3.91 -14.27 -5.63
CA ALA A 114 4.54 -13.20 -6.41
C ALA A 114 3.54 -12.34 -7.20
N LEU A 115 2.51 -12.96 -7.80
CA LEU A 115 1.46 -12.22 -8.51
C LEU A 115 0.65 -11.33 -7.57
N MET A 116 0.29 -11.83 -6.39
CA MET A 116 -0.44 -11.07 -5.37
C MET A 116 0.40 -9.89 -4.88
N HIS A 117 1.69 -10.13 -4.60
CA HIS A 117 2.64 -9.11 -4.20
C HIS A 117 2.79 -8.01 -5.26
N GLN A 118 3.04 -8.37 -6.52
CA GLN A 118 3.16 -7.43 -7.64
C GLN A 118 1.89 -6.58 -7.82
N LYS A 119 0.72 -7.21 -7.78
CA LYS A 119 -0.57 -6.50 -7.89
C LYS A 119 -0.77 -5.52 -6.72
N SER A 120 -0.41 -5.92 -5.49
CA SER A 120 -0.49 -5.08 -4.29
C SER A 120 0.39 -3.83 -4.42
N LEU A 121 1.66 -3.99 -4.78
CA LEU A 121 2.58 -2.87 -4.99
C LEU A 121 2.07 -1.91 -6.08
N SER A 122 1.62 -2.44 -7.22
CA SER A 122 1.07 -1.64 -8.31
C SER A 122 -0.17 -0.86 -7.88
N SER A 123 -1.06 -1.46 -7.10
CA SER A 123 -2.27 -0.83 -6.57
C SER A 123 -1.95 0.30 -5.60
N MET A 124 -0.99 0.07 -4.69
CA MET A 124 -0.49 1.08 -3.75
C MET A 124 0.06 2.31 -4.47
N VAL A 125 0.95 2.10 -5.46
CA VAL A 125 1.48 3.21 -6.27
C VAL A 125 0.36 4.00 -6.92
N LYS A 126 -0.58 3.33 -7.58
CA LYS A 126 -1.70 3.99 -8.27
C LYS A 126 -2.61 4.77 -7.32
N GLY A 127 -2.87 4.21 -6.14
CA GLY A 127 -3.77 4.82 -5.16
C GLY A 127 -3.16 6.01 -4.42
N VAL A 128 -1.89 5.92 -4.03
CA VAL A 128 -1.23 6.92 -3.18
C VAL A 128 -0.59 8.06 -3.98
N THR A 129 -0.08 7.80 -5.19
CA THR A 129 0.58 8.84 -6.02
C THR A 129 -0.28 10.11 -6.19
N PRO A 130 -1.57 10.06 -6.56
CA PRO A 130 -2.38 11.26 -6.72
C PRO A 130 -2.47 12.12 -5.44
N ILE A 131 -2.48 11.48 -4.28
CA ILE A 131 -2.55 12.18 -2.99
C ILE A 131 -1.24 12.94 -2.72
N LEU A 132 -0.10 12.28 -2.94
CA LEU A 132 1.22 12.91 -2.83
C LEU A 132 1.36 14.07 -3.82
N VAL A 133 0.91 13.90 -5.06
CA VAL A 133 0.90 14.96 -6.08
C VAL A 133 0.13 16.19 -5.58
N GLY A 134 -1.07 15.99 -5.04
CA GLY A 134 -1.85 17.10 -4.48
C GLY A 134 -1.15 17.85 -3.35
N VAL A 135 -0.41 17.13 -2.48
CA VAL A 135 0.39 17.76 -1.41
C VAL A 135 1.55 18.57 -1.98
N VAL A 136 2.22 18.05 -3.03
CA VAL A 136 3.35 18.76 -3.66
C VAL A 136 2.87 19.99 -4.45
N GLU A 137 1.76 19.88 -5.18
CA GLU A 137 1.17 21.00 -5.92
C GLU A 137 0.71 22.12 -4.98
N ASP A 138 0.09 21.79 -3.84
CA ASP A 138 -0.22 22.78 -2.81
C ASP A 138 1.05 23.42 -2.23
N GLY A 139 2.10 22.61 -1.98
CA GLY A 139 3.40 23.13 -1.55
C GLY A 139 4.05 24.06 -2.56
N ASN A 140 4.00 23.74 -3.86
CA ASN A 140 4.45 24.61 -4.95
C ASN A 140 3.67 25.93 -4.98
N SER A 141 2.34 25.87 -4.87
CA SER A 141 1.48 27.07 -4.89
C SER A 141 1.77 28.05 -3.74
N ARG A 142 2.24 27.53 -2.62
CA ARG A 142 2.65 28.31 -1.43
C ARG A 142 4.14 28.72 -1.43
N GLY A 143 4.89 28.34 -2.45
CA GLY A 143 6.35 28.61 -2.50
C GLY A 143 7.17 27.80 -1.47
N ILE A 144 6.60 26.73 -0.91
CA ILE A 144 7.28 25.82 0.03
C ILE A 144 8.15 24.84 -0.76
N PHE A 145 7.64 24.37 -1.90
CA PHE A 145 8.34 23.49 -2.84
C PHE A 145 8.55 24.18 -4.18
N HIS A 146 9.50 23.66 -4.96
CA HIS A 146 9.83 24.10 -6.31
C HIS A 146 10.02 22.87 -7.22
N SER A 147 9.02 22.00 -7.24
CA SER A 147 9.04 20.76 -8.00
C SER A 147 8.56 21.00 -9.43
N ASP A 148 9.41 20.70 -10.42
CA ASP A 148 9.11 20.91 -11.84
C ASP A 148 8.14 19.84 -12.40
N PHE A 149 8.17 18.62 -11.83
CA PHE A 149 7.42 17.47 -12.31
C PHE A 149 6.72 16.73 -11.16
N PRO A 150 5.75 17.35 -10.44
CA PRO A 150 5.16 16.77 -9.24
C PRO A 150 4.63 15.34 -9.44
N ALA A 151 3.89 15.10 -10.53
CA ALA A 151 3.29 13.79 -10.82
C ALA A 151 4.35 12.71 -11.06
N GLN A 152 5.33 12.99 -11.92
CA GLN A 152 6.38 12.04 -12.27
C GLN A 152 7.31 11.78 -11.09
N TYR A 153 7.71 12.85 -10.38
CA TYR A 153 8.59 12.73 -9.21
C TYR A 153 7.94 11.95 -8.09
N MET A 154 6.67 12.17 -7.79
CA MET A 154 5.99 11.40 -6.76
C MET A 154 5.77 9.94 -7.17
N GLN A 155 5.48 9.67 -8.44
CA GLN A 155 5.40 8.29 -8.93
C GLN A 155 6.76 7.57 -8.85
N ILE A 156 7.86 8.22 -9.26
CA ILE A 156 9.22 7.67 -9.17
C ILE A 156 9.58 7.42 -7.70
N PHE A 157 9.36 8.43 -6.85
CA PHE A 157 9.70 8.35 -5.43
C PHE A 157 8.98 7.19 -4.75
N ILE A 158 7.65 7.13 -4.85
CA ILE A 158 6.88 6.10 -4.16
C ILE A 158 7.18 4.71 -4.69
N THR A 159 7.33 4.55 -6.01
CA THR A 159 7.69 3.26 -6.62
C THR A 159 9.06 2.81 -6.13
N SER A 160 10.06 3.70 -6.14
CA SER A 160 11.40 3.39 -5.64
C SER A 160 11.37 3.05 -4.15
N ALA A 161 10.69 3.85 -3.33
CA ALA A 161 10.64 3.67 -1.90
C ALA A 161 10.00 2.33 -1.48
N ILE A 162 8.81 2.00 -2.01
CA ILE A 162 8.13 0.75 -1.67
C ILE A 162 8.83 -0.49 -2.24
N THR A 163 9.58 -0.36 -3.35
CA THR A 163 10.29 -1.48 -3.95
C THR A 163 11.65 -1.73 -3.28
N LEU A 164 12.42 -0.66 -3.01
CA LEU A 164 13.76 -0.77 -2.44
C LEU A 164 13.75 -1.10 -0.93
N LEU A 165 12.66 -0.78 -0.23
CA LEU A 165 12.48 -1.08 1.20
C LEU A 165 11.61 -2.31 1.44
N ASP A 166 11.30 -3.08 0.40
CA ASP A 166 10.50 -4.29 0.48
C ASP A 166 11.39 -5.52 0.61
N ASP A 167 11.31 -6.18 1.77
CA ASP A 167 12.11 -7.37 2.08
C ASP A 167 11.78 -8.59 1.20
N GLY A 168 10.61 -8.58 0.55
CA GLY A 168 10.22 -9.60 -0.42
C GLY A 168 10.86 -9.43 -1.80
N ILE A 169 11.42 -8.24 -2.08
CA ILE A 169 12.11 -7.92 -3.34
C ILE A 169 13.62 -7.87 -3.12
N PHE A 170 14.05 -7.11 -2.12
CA PHE A 170 15.47 -6.93 -1.78
C PHE A 170 15.69 -7.28 -0.31
N GLN A 171 16.51 -8.32 -0.08
CA GLN A 171 16.98 -8.65 1.27
C GLN A 171 18.28 -7.88 1.51
N VAL A 172 18.23 -6.84 2.33
CA VAL A 172 19.37 -5.99 2.65
C VAL A 172 19.62 -5.98 4.16
N GLU A 173 20.88 -5.82 4.56
CA GLU A 173 21.23 -5.68 5.97
C GLU A 173 20.68 -4.35 6.56
N PRO A 174 20.41 -4.28 7.86
CA PRO A 174 19.82 -3.09 8.49
C PRO A 174 20.61 -1.79 8.25
N GLU A 175 21.92 -1.85 8.22
CA GLU A 175 22.76 -0.68 7.93
C GLU A 175 22.60 -0.20 6.48
N GLU A 176 22.49 -1.12 5.53
CA GLU A 176 22.26 -0.80 4.12
C GLU A 176 20.85 -0.25 3.91
N GLN A 177 19.84 -0.79 4.60
CA GLN A 177 18.48 -0.28 4.59
C GLN A 177 18.40 1.16 5.12
N GLN A 178 19.14 1.49 6.19
CA GLN A 178 19.26 2.87 6.69
C GLN A 178 19.90 3.81 5.69
N MET A 179 20.98 3.38 5.01
CA MET A 179 21.61 4.18 3.96
C MET A 179 20.65 4.40 2.77
N MET A 180 19.92 3.38 2.38
CA MET A 180 18.90 3.49 1.31
C MET A 180 17.81 4.51 1.69
N LEU A 181 17.32 4.47 2.91
CA LEU A 181 16.34 5.43 3.42
C LEU A 181 16.89 6.88 3.38
N ARG A 182 18.12 7.07 3.81
CA ARG A 182 18.79 8.41 3.72
C ARG A 182 18.92 8.88 2.28
N ALA A 183 19.28 7.98 1.36
CA ALA A 183 19.38 8.30 -0.07
C ALA A 183 18.02 8.69 -0.66
N LEU A 184 16.95 7.98 -0.29
CA LEU A 184 15.57 8.30 -0.70
C LEU A 184 15.13 9.67 -0.16
N ILE A 185 15.46 10.01 1.09
CA ILE A 185 15.17 11.32 1.68
C ILE A 185 15.93 12.44 0.95
N ALA A 186 17.21 12.24 0.66
CA ALA A 186 18.00 13.20 -0.11
C ALA A 186 17.47 13.39 -1.54
N LEU A 187 17.03 12.29 -2.17
CA LEU A 187 16.38 12.33 -3.48
C LEU A 187 15.05 13.10 -3.42
N LEU A 188 14.24 12.86 -2.40
CA LEU A 188 12.97 13.58 -2.19
C LEU A 188 13.21 15.10 -2.08
N GLY A 189 14.21 15.54 -1.31
CA GLY A 189 14.59 16.96 -1.22
C GLY A 189 14.88 17.58 -2.60
N LYS A 190 15.65 16.87 -3.45
CA LYS A 190 15.94 17.32 -4.83
C LYS A 190 14.70 17.37 -5.69
N MET A 191 13.80 16.37 -5.60
CA MET A 191 12.55 16.33 -6.35
C MET A 191 11.56 17.44 -5.93
N LEU A 192 11.61 17.86 -4.67
CA LEU A 192 10.81 18.95 -4.13
C LEU A 192 11.45 20.34 -4.35
N GLY A 193 12.69 20.42 -4.81
CA GLY A 193 13.43 21.66 -4.97
C GLY A 193 13.76 22.36 -3.64
N ILE A 194 13.98 21.58 -2.57
CA ILE A 194 14.36 22.04 -1.23
C ILE A 194 15.62 21.33 -0.75
N SER A 195 16.24 21.81 0.34
CA SER A 195 17.40 21.11 0.91
C SER A 195 16.98 19.76 1.49
N ASP A 196 17.83 18.76 1.31
CA ASP A 196 17.66 17.44 1.92
C ASP A 196 17.68 17.50 3.45
N GLU A 197 18.42 18.46 4.02
CA GLU A 197 18.45 18.76 5.45
C GLU A 197 17.06 19.10 6.00
N SER A 198 16.27 19.90 5.26
CA SER A 198 14.89 20.24 5.63
C SER A 198 13.97 19.03 5.67
N VAL A 199 14.15 18.06 4.77
CA VAL A 199 13.40 16.81 4.78
C VAL A 199 13.87 15.91 5.92
N TRP A 200 15.20 15.85 6.13
CA TRP A 200 15.80 15.01 7.16
C TRP A 200 15.39 15.44 8.58
N GLU A 201 15.33 16.73 8.86
CA GLU A 201 14.92 17.27 10.17
C GLU A 201 13.51 16.78 10.59
N VAL A 202 12.62 16.56 9.64
CA VAL A 202 11.31 15.97 9.90
C VAL A 202 11.39 14.43 9.96
N ALA A 203 12.11 13.83 9.00
CA ALA A 203 12.19 12.37 8.86
C ALA A 203 12.88 11.68 10.05
N LYS A 204 13.94 12.28 10.62
CA LYS A 204 14.71 11.70 11.74
C LYS A 204 13.86 11.43 13.00
N GLN A 205 12.71 12.07 13.16
CA GLN A 205 11.80 11.83 14.26
C GLN A 205 11.19 10.42 14.21
N TYR A 206 11.23 9.75 13.06
CA TYR A 206 10.62 8.46 12.80
C TYR A 206 11.64 7.34 12.54
N TRP A 207 12.88 7.71 12.20
CA TRP A 207 13.96 6.78 11.81
C TRP A 207 15.33 7.10 12.45
N GLY A 208 15.36 8.01 13.42
CA GLY A 208 16.55 8.39 14.17
C GLY A 208 16.85 7.51 15.35
#